data_a2c298496057cd87b00d79f9a5f0794c
#
_entry.id   a2c298496057cd87b00d79f9a5f0794c
#
_cell.length_a   1.000
_cell.length_b   1.000
_cell.length_c   1.000
_cell.angle_alpha   90.00
_cell.angle_beta   90.00
_cell.angle_gamma   90.00
#
_symmetry.space_group_name_H-M   'P 1'
#
loop_
_entity.id
_entity.type
_entity.pdbx_description
1 polymer ?
#
loop_
_entity_poly.entity_id
_entity_poly.type
_entity_poly.pdbx_seq_one_letter_code
_entity_poly.pdbx_strand_id
1 'polypeptide(L)'
;TYAPPWSIAIPDARRLSDLLGLGANARAVAFHLVEFGQCEIRVDDCEPRVISAGEMAICFGGRSHQLSQGRGARPQPVETLLAGGPNIQRPSARQGVGGASLLCGVFLLQERAFNPLLTAMPTVLHSSLSRPGELHNLSGVARLMAEELDREVSGSGYVVERLLEVLCAEAVRAHIESDTSGRPGWLTAIKDPVIGRSIAAIHDRPGADWSVKKLGQLVAMSPSRFAARFSAAVGESPMAYVS
;
A
#
# COMPACT_ATOMS: atom_id res chain seq x y z
N THR A 1 -21.49 0.36 4.07
CA THR A 1 -21.62 0.50 5.53
C THR A 1 -22.20 -0.76 6.13
N TYR A 2 -21.69 -1.20 7.27
CA TYR A 2 -22.07 -2.46 7.92
C TYR A 2 -22.48 -2.21 9.36
N ALA A 3 -23.56 -2.87 9.78
CA ALA A 3 -23.97 -2.94 11.20
C ALA A 3 -23.40 -4.23 11.83
N PRO A 4 -22.76 -4.16 13.02
CA PRO A 4 -22.19 -5.34 13.66
C PRO A 4 -23.26 -6.36 14.11
N PRO A 5 -22.94 -7.67 14.16
CA PRO A 5 -21.64 -8.25 13.79
C PRO A 5 -21.54 -8.54 12.30
N TRP A 6 -20.40 -8.25 11.69
CA TRP A 6 -20.11 -8.60 10.31
C TRP A 6 -18.66 -9.06 10.15
N SER A 7 -18.39 -9.80 9.08
CA SER A 7 -17.07 -10.27 8.74
C SER A 7 -16.97 -10.51 7.22
N ILE A 8 -15.86 -10.06 6.62
CA ILE A 8 -15.56 -10.19 5.19
C ILE A 8 -14.20 -10.85 5.05
N ALA A 9 -14.11 -11.91 4.25
CA ALA A 9 -12.86 -12.56 3.90
C ALA A 9 -12.37 -12.04 2.54
N ILE A 10 -11.16 -11.55 2.50
CA ILE A 10 -10.47 -11.08 1.29
C ILE A 10 -9.40 -12.12 0.95
N PRO A 11 -9.40 -12.68 -0.27
CA PRO A 11 -8.43 -13.67 -0.68
C PRO A 11 -7.03 -13.07 -0.83
N ASP A 12 -6.03 -13.92 -1.05
CA ASP A 12 -4.69 -13.49 -1.38
C ASP A 12 -4.62 -12.70 -2.71
N ALA A 13 -3.52 -12.01 -2.93
CA ALA A 13 -3.34 -11.13 -4.08
C ALA A 13 -3.50 -11.83 -5.43
N ARG A 14 -3.08 -13.11 -5.52
CA ARG A 14 -3.20 -13.88 -6.77
C ARG A 14 -4.66 -14.14 -7.10
N ARG A 15 -5.40 -14.71 -6.15
CA ARG A 15 -6.83 -14.99 -6.33
C ARG A 15 -7.64 -13.69 -6.52
N LEU A 16 -7.26 -12.62 -5.83
CA LEU A 16 -7.88 -11.32 -6.02
C LEU A 16 -7.62 -10.76 -7.44
N SER A 17 -6.41 -10.93 -7.97
CA SER A 17 -6.06 -10.56 -9.35
C SER A 17 -6.88 -11.39 -10.37
N ASP A 18 -7.03 -12.70 -10.14
CA ASP A 18 -7.84 -13.58 -10.99
C ASP A 18 -9.32 -13.15 -10.99
N LEU A 19 -9.89 -12.84 -9.82
CA LEU A 19 -11.27 -12.36 -9.67
C LEU A 19 -11.53 -11.04 -10.40
N LEU A 20 -10.53 -10.17 -10.46
CA LEU A 20 -10.62 -8.88 -11.13
C LEU A 20 -10.26 -8.95 -12.62
N GLY A 21 -9.93 -10.14 -13.14
CA GLY A 21 -9.54 -10.34 -14.53
C GLY A 21 -8.24 -9.65 -14.92
N LEU A 22 -7.32 -9.47 -13.97
CA LEU A 22 -6.04 -8.81 -14.21
C LEU A 22 -5.06 -9.75 -14.91
N GLY A 23 -4.26 -9.21 -15.82
CA GLY A 23 -3.22 -9.99 -16.51
C GLY A 23 -2.11 -10.44 -15.54
N ALA A 24 -1.33 -11.45 -15.97
CA ALA A 24 -0.29 -12.11 -15.16
C ALA A 24 0.81 -11.18 -14.60
N ASN A 25 0.93 -9.96 -15.13
CA ASN A 25 1.95 -8.98 -14.72
C ASN A 25 1.40 -7.90 -13.76
N ALA A 26 0.17 -8.05 -13.27
CA ALA A 26 -0.45 -7.12 -12.35
C ALA A 26 -0.72 -7.79 -10.99
N ARG A 27 -0.25 -7.17 -9.93
CA ARG A 27 -0.51 -7.59 -8.56
C ARG A 27 -1.55 -6.67 -7.92
N ALA A 28 -2.63 -7.24 -7.45
CA ALA A 28 -3.62 -6.54 -6.66
C ALA A 28 -3.13 -6.37 -5.22
N VAL A 29 -3.04 -5.14 -4.75
CA VAL A 29 -2.74 -4.80 -3.36
C VAL A 29 -3.99 -4.20 -2.74
N ALA A 30 -4.64 -4.95 -1.86
CA ALA A 30 -5.87 -4.50 -1.22
C ALA A 30 -5.60 -3.36 -0.23
N PHE A 31 -6.52 -2.40 -0.17
CA PHE A 31 -6.53 -1.36 0.84
C PHE A 31 -7.93 -1.23 1.46
N HIS A 32 -7.96 -0.73 2.70
CA HIS A 32 -9.16 -0.51 3.48
C HIS A 32 -9.03 0.80 4.24
N LEU A 33 -9.85 1.77 3.88
CA LEU A 33 -9.97 3.06 4.57
C LEU A 33 -11.25 3.05 5.39
N VAL A 34 -11.16 3.33 6.67
CA VAL A 34 -12.33 3.48 7.55
C VAL A 34 -12.79 4.93 7.49
N GLU A 35 -13.97 5.16 6.94
CA GLU A 35 -14.59 6.48 6.88
C GLU A 35 -15.30 6.83 8.17
N PHE A 36 -15.96 5.84 8.78
CA PHE A 36 -16.71 5.98 10.02
C PHE A 36 -16.63 4.70 10.86
N GLY A 37 -16.62 4.85 12.20
CA GLY A 37 -16.56 3.72 13.12
C GLY A 37 -15.18 3.09 13.20
N GLN A 38 -15.13 1.77 13.35
CA GLN A 38 -13.89 1.00 13.43
C GLN A 38 -14.12 -0.45 13.01
N CYS A 39 -13.07 -1.12 12.56
CA CYS A 39 -13.08 -2.56 12.34
C CYS A 39 -11.74 -3.20 12.72
N GLU A 40 -11.74 -4.51 12.92
CA GLU A 40 -10.53 -5.30 13.09
C GLU A 40 -10.08 -5.83 11.74
N ILE A 41 -8.80 -5.68 11.42
CA ILE A 41 -8.12 -6.39 10.33
C ILE A 41 -7.27 -7.51 10.90
N ARG A 42 -7.46 -8.72 10.37
CA ARG A 42 -6.69 -9.91 10.74
C ARG A 42 -6.06 -10.51 9.49
N VAL A 43 -4.74 -10.55 9.48
CA VAL A 43 -3.95 -11.20 8.44
C VAL A 43 -3.30 -12.43 9.07
N ASP A 44 -3.25 -13.54 8.34
CA ASP A 44 -2.62 -14.77 8.82
C ASP A 44 -1.16 -14.51 9.26
N ASP A 45 -0.77 -15.07 10.39
CA ASP A 45 0.55 -14.91 11.04
C ASP A 45 0.87 -13.47 11.49
N CYS A 46 -0.12 -12.57 11.54
CA CYS A 46 0.04 -11.22 12.08
C CYS A 46 -0.89 -11.00 13.27
N GLU A 47 -0.47 -10.15 14.20
CA GLU A 47 -1.36 -9.69 15.28
C GLU A 47 -2.53 -8.91 14.71
N PRO A 48 -3.78 -9.23 15.13
CA PRO A 48 -4.95 -8.47 14.72
C PRO A 48 -4.84 -7.00 15.11
N ARG A 49 -5.29 -6.12 14.23
CA ARG A 49 -5.28 -4.68 14.48
C ARG A 49 -6.65 -4.07 14.31
N VAL A 50 -6.97 -3.13 15.17
CA VAL A 50 -8.14 -2.27 15.00
C VAL A 50 -7.74 -1.08 14.16
N ILE A 51 -8.53 -0.80 13.13
CA ILE A 51 -8.46 0.41 12.31
C ILE A 51 -9.72 1.24 12.54
N SER A 52 -9.53 2.52 12.79
CA SER A 52 -10.57 3.47 13.20
C SER A 52 -10.84 4.51 12.11
N ALA A 53 -11.90 5.29 12.27
CA ALA A 53 -12.22 6.37 11.33
C ALA A 53 -11.01 7.27 11.04
N GLY A 54 -10.73 7.54 9.78
CA GLY A 54 -9.56 8.26 9.30
C GLY A 54 -8.27 7.45 9.29
N GLU A 55 -8.34 6.13 9.46
CA GLU A 55 -7.18 5.24 9.32
C GLU A 55 -7.34 4.30 8.14
N MET A 56 -6.20 3.95 7.55
CA MET A 56 -6.12 3.09 6.37
C MET A 56 -5.13 1.94 6.61
N ALA A 57 -5.50 0.75 6.14
CA ALA A 57 -4.62 -0.39 6.04
C ALA A 57 -4.37 -0.75 4.57
N ILE A 58 -3.11 -0.93 4.17
CA ILE A 58 -2.71 -1.39 2.83
C ILE A 58 -1.98 -2.73 2.98
N CYS A 59 -2.49 -3.77 2.33
CA CYS A 59 -2.01 -5.14 2.46
C CYS A 59 -0.94 -5.47 1.41
N PHE A 60 0.28 -4.92 1.55
CA PHE A 60 1.39 -5.14 0.62
C PHE A 60 1.87 -6.60 0.59
N GLY A 61 1.75 -7.33 1.71
CA GLY A 61 2.14 -8.73 1.77
C GLY A 61 1.34 -9.66 0.85
N GLY A 62 0.20 -9.20 0.35
CA GLY A 62 -0.64 -9.96 -0.58
C GLY A 62 -1.24 -11.23 0.02
N ARG A 63 -1.26 -11.37 1.34
CA ARG A 63 -1.87 -12.50 2.04
C ARG A 63 -3.39 -12.34 2.15
N SER A 64 -4.08 -13.46 2.28
CA SER A 64 -5.49 -13.44 2.66
C SER A 64 -5.67 -12.75 4.01
N HIS A 65 -6.78 -12.05 4.15
CA HIS A 65 -7.07 -11.34 5.39
C HIS A 65 -8.58 -11.19 5.59
N GLN A 66 -8.94 -10.84 6.81
CA GLN A 66 -10.33 -10.70 7.21
C GLN A 66 -10.54 -9.31 7.83
N LEU A 67 -11.64 -8.68 7.44
CA LEU A 67 -12.16 -7.49 8.11
C LEU A 67 -13.38 -7.91 8.93
N SER A 68 -13.50 -7.41 10.15
CA SER A 68 -14.64 -7.75 11.00
C SER A 68 -14.96 -6.67 12.03
N GLN A 69 -16.21 -6.67 12.48
CA GLN A 69 -16.66 -5.90 13.62
C GLN A 69 -17.69 -6.71 14.42
N GLY A 70 -17.46 -6.79 15.73
CA GLY A 70 -18.27 -7.63 16.62
C GLY A 70 -17.83 -9.10 16.62
N ARG A 71 -18.46 -9.92 17.46
CA ARG A 71 -18.12 -11.33 17.63
C ARG A 71 -19.15 -12.23 16.96
N GLY A 72 -18.71 -13.39 16.48
CA GLY A 72 -19.60 -14.47 16.03
C GLY A 72 -20.12 -14.35 14.58
N ALA A 73 -19.73 -13.33 13.80
CA ALA A 73 -20.05 -13.26 12.39
C ALA A 73 -19.23 -14.30 11.61
N ARG A 74 -19.89 -15.02 10.70
CA ARG A 74 -19.20 -15.89 9.74
C ARG A 74 -18.58 -15.04 8.63
N PRO A 75 -17.30 -15.26 8.26
CA PRO A 75 -16.68 -14.54 7.16
C PRO A 75 -17.43 -14.76 5.85
N GLN A 76 -17.85 -13.69 5.22
CA GLN A 76 -18.43 -13.71 3.87
C GLN A 76 -17.31 -13.46 2.85
N PRO A 77 -17.18 -14.29 1.81
CA PRO A 77 -16.20 -14.03 0.75
C PRO A 77 -16.47 -12.69 0.05
N VAL A 78 -15.42 -11.92 -0.22
CA VAL A 78 -15.55 -10.63 -0.92
C VAL A 78 -16.19 -10.80 -2.31
N GLU A 79 -16.05 -11.94 -2.94
CA GLU A 79 -16.68 -12.30 -4.22
C GLU A 79 -18.21 -12.14 -4.18
N THR A 80 -18.81 -12.46 -3.04
CA THR A 80 -20.27 -12.30 -2.84
C THR A 80 -20.69 -10.83 -2.89
N LEU A 81 -19.82 -9.93 -2.44
CA LEU A 81 -20.05 -8.49 -2.47
C LEU A 81 -19.82 -7.93 -3.89
N LEU A 82 -18.79 -8.43 -4.59
CA LEU A 82 -18.45 -7.99 -5.95
C LEU A 82 -19.45 -8.48 -6.99
N ALA A 83 -20.09 -9.63 -6.80
CA ALA A 83 -21.11 -10.18 -7.71
C ALA A 83 -22.35 -9.27 -7.87
N GLY A 84 -22.60 -8.38 -6.92
CA GLY A 84 -23.65 -7.35 -7.00
C GLY A 84 -23.30 -6.11 -7.84
N GLY A 85 -22.10 -6.09 -8.46
CA GLY A 85 -21.55 -4.89 -9.08
C GLY A 85 -20.85 -3.98 -8.07
N PRO A 86 -20.28 -2.83 -8.49
CA PRO A 86 -19.68 -1.87 -7.59
C PRO A 86 -20.76 -1.36 -6.64
N ASN A 87 -20.86 -2.01 -5.50
CA ASN A 87 -21.87 -1.72 -4.51
C ASN A 87 -21.36 -0.56 -3.65
N ILE A 88 -21.46 0.65 -4.17
CA ILE A 88 -21.33 1.87 -3.37
C ILE A 88 -22.58 1.95 -2.50
N GLN A 89 -22.62 1.16 -1.45
CA GLN A 89 -23.64 1.32 -0.42
C GLN A 89 -23.29 2.59 0.34
N ARG A 90 -24.00 3.66 0.02
CA ARG A 90 -23.88 4.94 0.73
C ARG A 90 -24.26 4.78 2.19
N PRO A 91 -23.54 5.43 3.10
CA PRO A 91 -23.98 5.53 4.47
C PRO A 91 -25.34 6.22 4.49
N SER A 92 -26.39 5.52 4.82
CA SER A 92 -27.64 6.20 5.14
C SER A 92 -27.44 6.91 6.48
N ALA A 93 -27.86 8.16 6.57
CA ALA A 93 -27.79 8.97 7.80
C ALA A 93 -28.57 8.38 9.01
N ARG A 94 -29.14 7.20 8.86
CA ARG A 94 -29.92 6.47 9.86
C ARG A 94 -29.25 5.21 10.40
N GLN A 95 -27.94 5.10 10.30
CA GLN A 95 -27.29 3.88 10.79
C GLN A 95 -27.11 3.94 12.29
N GLY A 96 -27.56 2.85 12.91
CA GLY A 96 -27.60 2.69 14.35
C GLY A 96 -26.22 2.83 14.99
N VAL A 97 -26.22 3.17 16.27
CA VAL A 97 -25.02 3.27 17.13
C VAL A 97 -24.17 2.02 16.96
N GLY A 98 -22.91 2.20 16.51
CA GLY A 98 -21.91 1.13 16.45
C GLY A 98 -21.57 0.56 15.06
N GLY A 99 -22.08 1.09 13.96
CA GLY A 99 -21.71 0.65 12.60
C GLY A 99 -20.32 1.11 12.16
N ALA A 100 -19.84 0.56 11.03
CA ALA A 100 -18.64 1.01 10.34
C ALA A 100 -18.88 1.25 8.85
N SER A 101 -18.26 2.30 8.29
CA SER A 101 -18.19 2.57 6.86
C SER A 101 -16.76 2.43 6.39
N LEU A 102 -16.58 1.65 5.33
CA LEU A 102 -15.27 1.39 4.76
C LEU A 102 -15.28 1.66 3.25
N LEU A 103 -14.25 2.31 2.79
CA LEU A 103 -13.87 2.35 1.40
C LEU A 103 -12.78 1.32 1.17
N CYS A 104 -13.08 0.30 0.39
CA CYS A 104 -12.15 -0.77 0.07
C CYS A 104 -11.91 -0.82 -1.43
N GLY A 105 -10.71 -1.17 -1.81
CA GLY A 105 -10.33 -1.32 -3.21
C GLY A 105 -8.97 -1.98 -3.35
N VAL A 106 -8.43 -1.90 -4.58
CA VAL A 106 -7.11 -2.45 -4.89
C VAL A 106 -6.26 -1.41 -5.61
N PHE A 107 -4.98 -1.37 -5.27
CA PHE A 107 -3.95 -0.75 -6.10
C PHE A 107 -3.40 -1.81 -7.05
N LEU A 108 -3.24 -1.44 -8.31
CA LEU A 108 -2.65 -2.30 -9.32
C LEU A 108 -1.17 -1.96 -9.46
N LEU A 109 -0.31 -2.83 -8.95
CA LEU A 109 1.13 -2.69 -9.11
C LEU A 109 1.60 -3.62 -10.22
N GLN A 110 2.43 -3.10 -11.13
CA GLN A 110 3.07 -3.94 -12.13
C GLN A 110 4.07 -4.88 -11.43
N GLU A 111 3.87 -6.17 -11.60
CA GLU A 111 4.78 -7.19 -11.13
C GLU A 111 5.95 -7.29 -12.10
N ARG A 112 6.98 -6.47 -11.85
CA ARG A 112 8.27 -6.64 -12.52
C ARG A 112 9.07 -7.68 -11.76
N ALA A 113 9.98 -8.37 -12.43
CA ALA A 113 10.83 -9.42 -11.85
C ALA A 113 11.53 -8.99 -10.55
N PHE A 114 11.77 -7.69 -10.38
CA PHE A 114 12.27 -7.08 -9.18
C PHE A 114 11.49 -5.79 -8.86
N ASN A 115 10.70 -5.82 -7.80
CA ASN A 115 10.05 -4.62 -7.26
C ASN A 115 10.42 -4.48 -5.77
N PRO A 116 11.50 -3.73 -5.47
CA PRO A 116 12.01 -3.60 -4.11
C PRO A 116 11.01 -2.95 -3.15
N LEU A 117 10.08 -2.15 -3.66
CA LEU A 117 9.02 -1.54 -2.86
C LEU A 117 8.16 -2.63 -2.20
N LEU A 118 7.71 -3.63 -2.96
CA LEU A 118 6.86 -4.70 -2.41
C LEU A 118 7.59 -5.51 -1.34
N THR A 119 8.90 -5.73 -1.51
CA THR A 119 9.72 -6.47 -0.55
C THR A 119 10.02 -5.66 0.71
N ALA A 120 10.14 -4.34 0.56
CA ALA A 120 10.48 -3.43 1.65
C ALA A 120 9.28 -3.00 2.49
N MET A 121 8.05 -3.09 1.94
CA MET A 121 6.84 -2.72 2.68
C MET A 121 6.47 -3.80 3.71
N PRO A 122 5.88 -3.41 4.85
CA PRO A 122 5.34 -4.36 5.81
C PRO A 122 4.17 -5.15 5.20
N THR A 123 3.88 -6.32 5.74
CA THR A 123 2.71 -7.13 5.31
C THR A 123 1.43 -6.31 5.28
N VAL A 124 1.23 -5.48 6.32
CA VAL A 124 0.15 -4.48 6.40
C VAL A 124 0.76 -3.15 6.77
N LEU A 125 0.64 -2.19 5.87
CA LEU A 125 0.97 -0.79 6.15
C LEU A 125 -0.25 -0.13 6.77
N HIS A 126 -0.12 0.33 8.01
CA HIS A 126 -1.13 1.12 8.71
C HIS A 126 -0.77 2.59 8.66
N SER A 127 -1.69 3.42 8.20
CA SER A 127 -1.51 4.87 8.08
C SER A 127 -2.71 5.61 8.68
N SER A 128 -2.45 6.66 9.44
CA SER A 128 -3.48 7.55 9.99
C SER A 128 -3.54 8.85 9.18
N LEU A 129 -4.73 9.19 8.68
CA LEU A 129 -4.96 10.42 7.94
C LEU A 129 -5.10 11.65 8.86
N SER A 130 -5.23 11.42 10.16
CA SER A 130 -5.59 12.44 11.15
C SER A 130 -4.44 12.90 12.04
N ARG A 131 -3.22 12.34 11.90
CA ARG A 131 -2.10 12.74 12.74
C ARG A 131 -1.53 14.10 12.31
N PRO A 132 -1.51 15.10 13.23
CA PRO A 132 -0.86 16.37 12.95
C PRO A 132 0.65 16.15 12.75
N GLY A 133 1.19 16.62 11.62
CA GLY A 133 2.63 16.61 11.33
C GLY A 133 3.10 15.58 10.32
N GLU A 134 2.43 14.44 10.15
CA GLU A 134 2.93 13.41 9.27
C GLU A 134 2.32 13.41 7.86
N LEU A 135 1.07 13.90 7.67
CA LEU A 135 0.41 13.77 6.36
C LEU A 135 -0.73 14.78 6.15
N HIS A 136 -0.43 16.08 6.16
CA HIS A 136 -1.43 17.12 5.82
C HIS A 136 -2.09 16.86 4.45
N ASN A 137 -1.41 16.14 3.55
CA ASN A 137 -1.89 15.87 2.20
C ASN A 137 -2.88 14.70 2.16
N LEU A 138 -2.73 13.66 3.01
CA LEU A 138 -3.60 12.48 2.96
C LEU A 138 -5.03 12.79 3.38
N SER A 139 -5.23 13.60 4.43
CA SER A 139 -6.57 14.01 4.85
C SER A 139 -7.28 14.83 3.79
N GLY A 140 -6.54 15.69 3.07
CA GLY A 140 -7.05 16.45 1.93
C GLY A 140 -7.48 15.54 0.76
N VAL A 141 -6.65 14.58 0.41
CA VAL A 141 -6.94 13.61 -0.66
C VAL A 141 -8.14 12.74 -0.29
N ALA A 142 -8.20 12.21 0.94
CA ALA A 142 -9.32 11.40 1.41
C ALA A 142 -10.63 12.18 1.40
N ARG A 143 -10.61 13.45 1.80
CA ARG A 143 -11.78 14.34 1.75
C ARG A 143 -12.25 14.58 0.32
N LEU A 144 -11.34 14.94 -0.60
CA LEU A 144 -11.67 15.12 -2.02
C LEU A 144 -12.27 13.86 -2.62
N MET A 145 -11.73 12.68 -2.23
CA MET A 145 -12.25 11.40 -2.69
C MET A 145 -13.66 11.13 -2.17
N ALA A 146 -13.95 11.43 -0.90
CA ALA A 146 -15.28 11.31 -0.32
C ALA A 146 -16.27 12.25 -1.01
N GLU A 147 -15.88 13.53 -1.22
CA GLU A 147 -16.69 14.51 -1.95
C GLU A 147 -16.98 14.06 -3.38
N GLU A 148 -16.01 13.44 -4.06
CA GLU A 148 -16.18 12.97 -5.44
C GLU A 148 -17.06 11.72 -5.53
N LEU A 149 -16.96 10.82 -4.54
CA LEU A 149 -17.86 9.66 -4.42
C LEU A 149 -19.32 10.07 -4.18
N ASP A 150 -19.55 11.21 -3.51
CA ASP A 150 -20.90 11.74 -3.28
C ASP A 150 -21.47 12.46 -4.52
N ARG A 151 -20.63 12.83 -5.47
CA ARG A 151 -21.02 13.51 -6.71
C ARG A 151 -21.49 12.52 -7.75
N GLU A 152 -22.66 12.15 -7.94
CA GLU A 152 -23.15 11.26 -9.00
C GLU A 152 -23.01 11.87 -10.43
N VAL A 153 -21.81 12.34 -10.80
CA VAL A 153 -21.54 12.92 -12.11
C VAL A 153 -20.65 12.03 -12.97
N SER A 154 -20.77 12.16 -14.27
CA SER A 154 -19.92 11.43 -15.21
C SER A 154 -18.45 11.80 -14.99
N GLY A 155 -17.58 10.79 -14.87
CA GLY A 155 -16.15 10.99 -14.63
C GLY A 155 -15.72 10.87 -13.18
N SER A 156 -16.62 10.85 -12.19
CA SER A 156 -16.27 10.69 -10.77
C SER A 156 -15.41 9.46 -10.51
N GLY A 157 -15.71 8.33 -11.14
CA GLY A 157 -14.90 7.11 -11.02
C GLY A 157 -13.46 7.31 -11.43
N TYR A 158 -13.23 8.02 -12.55
CA TYR A 158 -11.87 8.33 -13.00
C TYR A 158 -11.10 9.24 -12.03
N VAL A 159 -11.77 10.25 -11.47
CA VAL A 159 -11.18 11.13 -10.46
C VAL A 159 -10.80 10.34 -9.20
N VAL A 160 -11.72 9.51 -8.71
CA VAL A 160 -11.48 8.65 -7.54
C VAL A 160 -10.29 7.71 -7.76
N GLU A 161 -10.15 7.08 -8.93
CA GLU A 161 -9.00 6.24 -9.25
C GLU A 161 -7.68 7.04 -9.16
N ARG A 162 -7.61 8.25 -9.67
CA ARG A 162 -6.39 9.09 -9.60
C ARG A 162 -6.09 9.55 -8.17
N LEU A 163 -7.11 9.90 -7.40
CA LEU A 163 -6.95 10.23 -5.98
C LEU A 163 -6.45 9.03 -5.17
N LEU A 164 -6.90 7.82 -5.47
CA LEU A 164 -6.40 6.59 -4.85
C LEU A 164 -4.91 6.36 -5.13
N GLU A 165 -4.43 6.60 -6.35
CA GLU A 165 -3.01 6.50 -6.67
C GLU A 165 -2.17 7.49 -5.85
N VAL A 166 -2.64 8.74 -5.72
CA VAL A 166 -2.00 9.74 -4.87
C VAL A 166 -2.00 9.30 -3.40
N LEU A 167 -3.12 8.77 -2.91
CA LEU A 167 -3.24 8.28 -1.54
C LEU A 167 -2.24 7.16 -1.24
N CYS A 168 -2.09 6.21 -2.16
CA CYS A 168 -1.11 5.13 -2.04
C CYS A 168 0.33 5.67 -1.99
N ALA A 169 0.68 6.57 -2.91
CA ALA A 169 2.01 7.16 -2.99
C ALA A 169 2.36 7.94 -1.71
N GLU A 170 1.43 8.72 -1.18
CA GLU A 170 1.62 9.47 0.06
C GLU A 170 1.74 8.55 1.28
N ALA A 171 0.93 7.47 1.36
CA ALA A 171 1.05 6.50 2.45
C ALA A 171 2.40 5.78 2.46
N VAL A 172 2.91 5.41 1.28
CA VAL A 172 4.25 4.82 1.12
C VAL A 172 5.33 5.84 1.50
N ARG A 173 5.23 7.08 1.03
CA ARG A 173 6.17 8.16 1.36
C ARG A 173 6.26 8.37 2.87
N ALA A 174 5.12 8.48 3.54
CA ALA A 174 5.05 8.61 4.98
C ALA A 174 5.71 7.45 5.73
N HIS A 175 5.48 6.24 5.26
CA HIS A 175 6.13 5.07 5.85
C HIS A 175 7.66 5.14 5.68
N ILE A 176 8.13 5.50 4.50
CA ILE A 176 9.56 5.69 4.23
C ILE A 176 10.13 6.75 5.18
N GLU A 177 9.47 7.89 5.35
CA GLU A 177 9.92 8.99 6.20
C GLU A 177 9.92 8.60 7.68
N SER A 178 8.90 7.88 8.14
CA SER A 178 8.76 7.46 9.54
C SER A 178 9.65 6.28 9.93
N ASP A 179 10.19 5.53 8.97
CA ASP A 179 11.09 4.43 9.27
C ASP A 179 12.42 4.95 9.85
N THR A 180 12.59 4.80 11.13
CA THR A 180 13.82 5.16 11.86
C THR A 180 14.64 3.94 12.27
N SER A 181 14.30 2.74 11.73
CA SER A 181 14.92 1.48 12.16
C SER A 181 16.42 1.42 11.93
N GLY A 182 16.92 2.15 10.92
CA GLY A 182 18.34 2.13 10.53
C GLY A 182 18.84 0.75 10.06
N ARG A 183 17.93 -0.21 9.88
CA ARG A 183 18.29 -1.55 9.41
C ARG A 183 18.73 -1.48 7.96
N PRO A 184 19.80 -2.21 7.58
CA PRO A 184 20.16 -2.35 6.19
C PRO A 184 18.96 -2.85 5.36
N GLY A 185 18.74 -2.26 4.20
CA GLY A 185 17.64 -2.58 3.32
C GLY A 185 17.28 -1.42 2.40
N TRP A 186 16.37 -1.67 1.47
CA TRP A 186 16.01 -0.71 0.44
C TRP A 186 15.52 0.64 1.01
N LEU A 187 14.71 0.63 2.08
CA LEU A 187 14.21 1.86 2.72
C LEU A 187 15.34 2.73 3.28
N THR A 188 16.33 2.14 3.93
CA THR A 188 17.50 2.85 4.45
C THR A 188 18.37 3.37 3.30
N ALA A 189 18.53 2.55 2.26
CA ALA A 189 19.37 2.88 1.11
C ALA A 189 18.83 4.07 0.28
N ILE A 190 17.53 4.16 0.08
CA ILE A 190 16.92 5.29 -0.67
C ILE A 190 16.98 6.63 0.08
N LYS A 191 17.08 6.60 1.42
CA LYS A 191 17.27 7.79 2.25
C LYS A 191 18.71 8.32 2.20
N ASP A 192 19.68 7.46 1.88
CA ASP A 192 21.06 7.88 1.68
C ASP A 192 21.18 8.63 0.34
N PRO A 193 21.55 9.92 0.32
CA PRO A 193 21.55 10.72 -0.92
C PRO A 193 22.53 10.23 -1.97
N VAL A 194 23.54 9.44 -1.59
CA VAL A 194 24.53 8.87 -2.50
C VAL A 194 24.02 7.54 -3.05
N ILE A 195 23.60 6.64 -2.16
CA ILE A 195 23.13 5.31 -2.55
C ILE A 195 21.78 5.40 -3.25
N GLY A 196 20.87 6.25 -2.77
CA GLY A 196 19.58 6.50 -3.42
C GLY A 196 19.71 6.97 -4.86
N ARG A 197 20.69 7.86 -5.16
CA ARG A 197 20.99 8.28 -6.54
C ARG A 197 21.45 7.11 -7.42
N SER A 198 22.28 6.22 -6.88
CA SER A 198 22.74 5.05 -7.64
C SER A 198 21.60 4.04 -7.88
N ILE A 199 20.74 3.82 -6.90
CA ILE A 199 19.53 2.99 -7.02
C ILE A 199 18.58 3.57 -8.07
N ALA A 200 18.30 4.86 -8.03
CA ALA A 200 17.47 5.53 -9.03
C ALA A 200 18.01 5.34 -10.44
N ALA A 201 19.32 5.50 -10.64
CA ALA A 201 19.94 5.30 -11.95
C ALA A 201 19.84 3.84 -12.45
N ILE A 202 19.93 2.85 -11.58
CA ILE A 202 19.73 1.44 -11.91
C ILE A 202 18.28 1.22 -12.36
N HIS A 203 17.32 1.75 -11.62
CA HIS A 203 15.89 1.59 -11.91
C HIS A 203 15.46 2.33 -13.19
N ASP A 204 16.05 3.49 -13.47
CA ASP A 204 15.78 4.23 -14.70
C ASP A 204 16.29 3.48 -15.96
N ARG A 205 17.35 2.69 -15.80
CA ARG A 205 17.99 1.96 -16.91
C ARG A 205 18.35 0.53 -16.52
N PRO A 206 17.35 -0.34 -16.27
CA PRO A 206 17.58 -1.70 -15.76
C PRO A 206 18.36 -2.60 -16.72
N GLY A 207 18.31 -2.32 -18.03
CA GLY A 207 19.06 -3.06 -19.06
C GLY A 207 20.45 -2.50 -19.37
N ALA A 208 20.93 -1.49 -18.62
CA ALA A 208 22.25 -0.94 -18.87
C ALA A 208 23.35 -1.84 -18.31
N ASP A 209 24.51 -1.84 -18.96
CA ASP A 209 25.69 -2.57 -18.48
C ASP A 209 26.31 -1.84 -17.26
N TRP A 210 25.71 -2.06 -16.09
CA TRP A 210 26.16 -1.52 -14.83
C TRP A 210 27.41 -2.23 -14.32
N SER A 211 28.28 -1.48 -13.66
CA SER A 211 29.44 -2.02 -12.92
C SER A 211 29.67 -1.15 -11.68
N VAL A 212 30.35 -1.73 -10.69
CA VAL A 212 30.73 -1.01 -9.47
C VAL A 212 31.50 0.28 -9.80
N LYS A 213 32.35 0.23 -10.85
CA LYS A 213 33.10 1.40 -11.33
C LYS A 213 32.17 2.50 -11.87
N LYS A 214 31.21 2.15 -12.74
CA LYS A 214 30.25 3.11 -13.32
C LYS A 214 29.36 3.72 -12.23
N LEU A 215 28.86 2.90 -11.31
CA LEU A 215 28.02 3.37 -10.20
C LEU A 215 28.82 4.27 -9.23
N GLY A 216 30.06 3.91 -8.91
CA GLY A 216 30.94 4.75 -8.09
C GLY A 216 31.23 6.10 -8.75
N GLN A 217 31.50 6.12 -10.05
CA GLN A 217 31.70 7.36 -10.82
C GLN A 217 30.47 8.26 -10.80
N LEU A 218 29.25 7.70 -10.93
CA LEU A 218 27.99 8.44 -10.88
C LEU A 218 27.82 9.25 -9.60
N VAL A 219 28.37 8.75 -8.49
CA VAL A 219 28.25 9.35 -7.17
C VAL A 219 29.55 9.91 -6.63
N ALA A 220 30.55 10.09 -7.50
CA ALA A 220 31.90 10.63 -7.19
C ALA A 220 32.63 9.86 -6.06
N MET A 221 32.53 8.52 -6.08
CA MET A 221 33.20 7.64 -5.13
C MET A 221 34.14 6.65 -5.83
N SER A 222 35.21 6.22 -5.13
CA SER A 222 36.00 5.07 -5.60
C SER A 222 35.16 3.78 -5.59
N PRO A 223 35.43 2.85 -6.50
CA PRO A 223 34.64 1.61 -6.57
C PRO A 223 34.57 0.83 -5.25
N SER A 224 35.68 0.69 -4.55
CA SER A 224 35.73 -0.02 -3.25
C SER A 224 34.92 0.67 -2.17
N ARG A 225 35.04 1.99 -2.07
CA ARG A 225 34.28 2.77 -1.10
C ARG A 225 32.78 2.78 -1.40
N PHE A 226 32.43 2.86 -2.68
CA PHE A 226 31.04 2.76 -3.13
C PHE A 226 30.45 1.37 -2.77
N ALA A 227 31.14 0.28 -3.13
CA ALA A 227 30.68 -1.08 -2.86
C ALA A 227 30.47 -1.32 -1.36
N ALA A 228 31.39 -0.88 -0.51
CA ALA A 228 31.27 -1.01 0.94
C ALA A 228 30.06 -0.24 1.49
N ARG A 229 29.88 1.03 1.06
CA ARG A 229 28.73 1.87 1.50
C ARG A 229 27.40 1.33 0.99
N PHE A 230 27.35 0.89 -0.26
CA PHE A 230 26.16 0.28 -0.85
C PHE A 230 25.76 -0.98 -0.06
N SER A 231 26.69 -1.91 0.15
CA SER A 231 26.40 -3.15 0.89
C SER A 231 25.99 -2.88 2.34
N ALA A 232 26.57 -1.89 2.99
CA ALA A 232 26.15 -1.50 4.34
C ALA A 232 24.73 -0.91 4.38
N ALA A 233 24.32 -0.15 3.35
CA ALA A 233 23.00 0.47 3.27
C ALA A 233 21.92 -0.50 2.79
N VAL A 234 22.20 -1.29 1.75
CA VAL A 234 21.22 -2.17 1.09
C VAL A 234 21.15 -3.57 1.73
N GLY A 235 22.27 -4.05 2.28
CA GLY A 235 22.40 -5.40 2.83
C GLY A 235 22.97 -6.42 1.84
N GLU A 236 23.19 -6.04 0.56
CA GLU A 236 23.76 -6.88 -0.48
C GLU A 236 24.74 -6.11 -1.38
N SER A 237 25.52 -6.82 -2.20
CA SER A 237 26.49 -6.15 -3.07
C SER A 237 25.80 -5.41 -4.23
N PRO A 238 26.43 -4.34 -4.78
CA PRO A 238 25.86 -3.61 -5.93
C PRO A 238 25.55 -4.50 -7.13
N MET A 239 26.38 -5.50 -7.41
CA MET A 239 26.16 -6.36 -8.56
C MET A 239 25.11 -7.45 -8.31
N ALA A 240 24.92 -7.89 -7.06
CA ALA A 240 23.79 -8.75 -6.70
C ALA A 240 22.45 -8.00 -6.84
N TYR A 241 22.44 -6.70 -6.50
CA TYR A 241 21.25 -5.85 -6.65
C TYR A 241 20.87 -5.60 -8.12
N VAL A 242 21.83 -5.55 -9.03
CA VAL A 242 21.63 -5.29 -10.46
C VAL A 242 21.19 -6.54 -11.22
N SER A 243 21.54 -7.76 -10.71
CA SER A 243 21.27 -9.04 -11.37
C SER A 243 19.81 -9.45 -11.31
#